data_1eb14294fd2d5f653b04607c0d25eb88
#
_entry.id   1eb14294fd2d5f653b04607c0d25eb88
#
_cell.length_a   1.000
_cell.length_b   1.000
_cell.length_c   1.000
_cell.angle_alpha   90.00
_cell.angle_beta   90.00
_cell.angle_gamma   90.00
#
_symmetry.space_group_name_H-M   'P 1'
#
loop_
_entity.id
_entity.type
_entity.pdbx_description
1 polymer ?
#
loop_
_entity_poly.entity_id
_entity_poly.type
_entity_poly.pdbx_seq_one_letter_code
_entity_poly.pdbx_strand_id
1 'polypeptide(L)'
;MNNTAGITPEANRWFHRARQLQKEQLRQLAQQGTLASRISALVHMLQCERGASNLWLCSAGQLYAAECRAGSALVDEQLIAFREALEAVRECASGALCWRIASALWYLEQLLTLRDAVRGRAIIAEEATNQFSRIIRHLLNIVPQLNDSIDDPQIAGRMVALYSFMQGKELVGQERALGASGFARG
;
A
#
# COMPACT_ATOMS: atom_id res chain seq x y z
N MET A 1 10.62 -30.37 53.04
CA MET A 1 11.06 -31.08 51.81
C MET A 1 10.79 -30.15 50.65
N ASN A 2 11.84 -29.39 50.24
CA ASN A 2 11.75 -28.43 49.13
C ASN A 2 11.84 -29.18 47.82
N ASN A 3 10.72 -29.30 47.11
CA ASN A 3 10.69 -29.88 45.77
C ASN A 3 10.96 -28.76 44.75
N THR A 4 12.20 -28.33 44.65
CA THR A 4 12.70 -27.55 43.50
C THR A 4 12.94 -28.54 42.37
N ALA A 5 11.87 -28.96 41.72
CA ALA A 5 11.97 -29.63 40.43
C ALA A 5 12.56 -28.63 39.41
N GLY A 6 13.89 -28.59 39.35
CA GLY A 6 14.62 -27.80 38.37
C GLY A 6 14.19 -28.25 36.96
N ILE A 7 13.89 -27.27 36.10
CA ILE A 7 13.61 -27.52 34.69
C ILE A 7 14.79 -28.33 34.10
N THR A 8 14.51 -29.47 33.48
CA THR A 8 15.56 -30.30 32.90
C THR A 8 16.29 -29.54 31.79
N PRO A 9 17.59 -29.77 31.53
CA PRO A 9 18.33 -29.10 30.46
C PRO A 9 17.66 -29.27 29.10
N GLU A 10 16.99 -30.36 28.85
CA GLU A 10 16.23 -30.63 27.63
C GLU A 10 14.98 -29.73 27.54
N ALA A 11 14.16 -29.69 28.57
CA ALA A 11 12.99 -28.80 28.63
C ALA A 11 13.38 -27.33 28.46
N ASN A 12 14.51 -26.92 29.03
CA ASN A 12 15.03 -25.55 28.89
C ASN A 12 15.39 -25.19 27.44
N ARG A 13 15.96 -26.13 26.65
CA ARG A 13 16.23 -25.93 25.21
C ARG A 13 14.94 -25.63 24.44
N TRP A 14 13.87 -26.38 24.71
CA TRP A 14 12.56 -26.17 24.08
C TRP A 14 11.93 -24.85 24.47
N PHE A 15 12.02 -24.43 25.73
CA PHE A 15 11.58 -23.10 26.15
C PHE A 15 12.35 -21.96 25.47
N HIS A 16 13.68 -22.10 25.35
CA HIS A 16 14.48 -21.12 24.60
C HIS A 16 14.07 -21.06 23.13
N ARG A 17 13.86 -22.22 22.49
CA ARG A 17 13.41 -22.28 21.09
C ARG A 17 12.04 -21.64 20.91
N ALA A 18 11.08 -21.94 21.79
CA ALA A 18 9.76 -21.36 21.75
C ALA A 18 9.82 -19.83 21.86
N ARG A 19 10.61 -19.29 22.79
CA ARG A 19 10.80 -17.83 22.91
C ARG A 19 11.43 -17.19 21.69
N GLN A 20 12.38 -17.85 21.06
CA GLN A 20 12.99 -17.36 19.82
C GLN A 20 11.96 -17.28 18.68
N LEU A 21 11.19 -18.35 18.48
CA LEU A 21 10.13 -18.39 17.47
C LEU A 21 9.07 -17.32 17.73
N GLN A 22 8.64 -17.15 18.98
CA GLN A 22 7.66 -16.12 19.34
C GLN A 22 8.19 -14.70 19.06
N LYS A 23 9.45 -14.43 19.36
CA LYS A 23 10.07 -13.13 19.03
C LYS A 23 10.10 -12.89 17.52
N GLU A 24 10.44 -13.92 16.75
CA GLU A 24 10.47 -13.80 15.29
C GLU A 24 9.08 -13.57 14.69
N GLN A 25 8.06 -14.28 15.17
CA GLN A 25 6.67 -14.05 14.78
C GLN A 25 6.21 -12.61 15.08
N LEU A 26 6.51 -12.08 16.27
CA LEU A 26 6.17 -10.70 16.62
C LEU A 26 6.90 -9.70 15.74
N ARG A 27 8.17 -9.94 15.39
CA ARG A 27 8.93 -9.09 14.48
C ARG A 27 8.32 -9.08 13.08
N GLN A 28 8.00 -10.25 12.54
CA GLN A 28 7.36 -10.38 11.23
C GLN A 28 6.01 -9.67 11.19
N LEU A 29 5.20 -9.83 12.24
CA LEU A 29 3.92 -9.14 12.37
C LEU A 29 4.08 -7.61 12.38
N ALA A 30 5.07 -7.09 13.11
CA ALA A 30 5.37 -5.66 13.13
C ALA A 30 5.80 -5.14 11.75
N GLN A 31 6.63 -5.89 11.02
CA GLN A 31 7.05 -5.56 9.66
C GLN A 31 5.88 -5.54 8.67
N GLN A 32 4.99 -6.53 8.75
CA GLN A 32 3.78 -6.59 7.93
C GLN A 32 2.83 -5.41 8.23
N GLY A 33 2.64 -5.06 9.49
CA GLY A 33 1.86 -3.90 9.90
C GLY A 33 2.47 -2.59 9.38
N THR A 34 3.79 -2.47 9.41
CA THR A 34 4.51 -1.33 8.83
C THR A 34 4.28 -1.25 7.32
N LEU A 35 4.41 -2.36 6.59
CA LEU A 35 4.16 -2.39 5.15
C LEU A 35 2.72 -2.01 4.81
N ALA A 36 1.73 -2.54 5.53
CA ALA A 36 0.32 -2.16 5.34
C ALA A 36 0.09 -0.65 5.54
N SER A 37 0.72 -0.06 6.57
CA SER A 37 0.66 1.38 6.83
C SER A 37 1.30 2.20 5.71
N ARG A 38 2.46 1.76 5.17
CA ARG A 38 3.12 2.43 4.03
C ARG A 38 2.32 2.32 2.75
N ILE A 39 1.68 1.18 2.49
CA ILE A 39 0.74 1.03 1.37
C ILE A 39 -0.42 2.03 1.52
N SER A 40 -1.01 2.14 2.70
CA SER A 40 -2.11 3.08 2.95
C SER A 40 -1.72 4.53 2.69
N ALA A 41 -0.54 4.96 3.15
CA ALA A 41 -0.02 6.30 2.94
C ALA A 41 0.25 6.57 1.44
N LEU A 42 0.91 5.65 0.74
CA LEU A 42 1.20 5.76 -0.69
C LEU A 42 -0.08 5.83 -1.52
N VAL A 43 -1.05 4.95 -1.24
CA VAL A 43 -2.36 4.96 -1.91
C VAL A 43 -3.06 6.29 -1.71
N HIS A 44 -3.03 6.86 -0.50
CA HIS A 44 -3.62 8.16 -0.23
C HIS A 44 -2.99 9.27 -1.08
N MET A 45 -1.66 9.33 -1.17
CA MET A 45 -0.97 10.33 -1.98
C MET A 45 -1.25 10.14 -3.48
N LEU A 46 -1.29 8.90 -3.98
CA LEU A 46 -1.69 8.61 -5.36
C LEU A 46 -3.15 9.03 -5.66
N GLN A 47 -4.06 8.89 -4.72
CA GLN A 47 -5.43 9.39 -4.85
C GLN A 47 -5.48 10.92 -4.96
N CYS A 48 -4.66 11.62 -4.18
CA CYS A 48 -4.53 13.09 -4.26
C CYS A 48 -3.92 13.52 -5.60
N GLU A 49 -2.84 12.86 -6.05
CA GLU A 49 -2.19 13.14 -7.34
C GLU A 49 -3.15 12.86 -8.50
N ARG A 50 -3.92 11.76 -8.46
CA ARG A 50 -4.97 11.44 -9.44
C ARG A 50 -6.00 12.56 -9.52
N GLY A 51 -6.48 13.05 -8.37
CA GLY A 51 -7.47 14.13 -8.29
C GLY A 51 -6.94 15.44 -8.91
N ALA A 52 -5.72 15.84 -8.54
CA ALA A 52 -5.08 17.04 -9.10
C ALA A 52 -4.85 16.90 -10.61
N SER A 53 -4.36 15.73 -11.08
CA SER A 53 -4.14 15.44 -12.49
C SER A 53 -5.43 15.49 -13.32
N ASN A 54 -6.53 14.97 -12.76
CA ASN A 54 -7.84 15.03 -13.39
C ASN A 54 -8.28 16.50 -13.58
N LEU A 55 -8.21 17.32 -12.54
CA LEU A 55 -8.60 18.73 -12.58
C LEU A 55 -7.67 19.54 -13.51
N TRP A 56 -6.37 19.27 -13.54
CA TRP A 56 -5.41 19.84 -14.47
C TRP A 56 -5.81 19.57 -15.93
N LEU A 57 -6.12 18.32 -16.26
CA LEU A 57 -6.51 17.92 -17.60
C LEU A 57 -7.89 18.50 -18.00
N CYS A 58 -8.87 18.46 -17.10
CA CYS A 58 -10.20 19.03 -17.34
C CYS A 58 -10.17 20.55 -17.54
N SER A 59 -9.26 21.28 -16.87
CA SER A 59 -9.08 22.72 -17.04
C SER A 59 -8.21 23.10 -18.26
N ALA A 60 -7.90 22.15 -19.13
CA ALA A 60 -6.98 22.33 -20.25
C ALA A 60 -5.61 22.91 -19.82
N GLY A 61 -5.16 22.57 -18.63
CA GLY A 61 -3.87 23.00 -18.10
C GLY A 61 -3.86 24.41 -17.50
N GLN A 62 -5.00 24.99 -17.21
CA GLN A 62 -5.09 26.35 -16.64
C GLN A 62 -5.05 26.37 -15.11
N LEU A 63 -5.54 25.32 -14.46
CA LEU A 63 -5.69 25.23 -13.01
C LEU A 63 -4.93 23.98 -12.47
N TYR A 64 -4.55 24.02 -11.21
CA TYR A 64 -3.97 22.88 -10.45
C TYR A 64 -2.55 22.44 -10.86
N ALA A 65 -1.79 23.27 -11.56
CA ALA A 65 -0.40 22.95 -11.93
C ALA A 65 0.52 22.80 -10.71
N ALA A 66 0.30 23.62 -9.67
CA ALA A 66 1.09 23.56 -8.43
C ALA A 66 0.73 22.30 -7.63
N GLU A 67 -0.56 21.97 -7.52
CA GLU A 67 -1.08 20.80 -6.83
C GLU A 67 -0.61 19.48 -7.49
N CYS A 68 -0.54 19.43 -8.83
CA CYS A 68 0.04 18.28 -9.54
C CYS A 68 1.50 18.07 -9.18
N ARG A 69 2.32 19.16 -9.18
CA ARG A 69 3.74 19.06 -8.80
C ARG A 69 3.92 18.67 -7.35
N ALA A 70 3.17 19.29 -6.44
CA ALA A 70 3.21 18.96 -5.02
C ALA A 70 2.76 17.51 -4.75
N GLY A 71 1.69 17.06 -5.41
CA GLY A 71 1.20 15.69 -5.32
C GLY A 71 2.24 14.67 -5.77
N SER A 72 2.90 14.90 -6.90
CA SER A 72 3.98 14.04 -7.40
C SER A 72 5.15 13.94 -6.41
N ALA A 73 5.57 15.06 -5.81
CA ALA A 73 6.66 15.06 -4.83
C ALA A 73 6.30 14.26 -3.56
N LEU A 74 5.07 14.40 -3.06
CA LEU A 74 4.59 13.64 -1.91
C LEU A 74 4.50 12.14 -2.20
N VAL A 75 4.09 11.74 -3.41
CA VAL A 75 4.09 10.34 -3.83
C VAL A 75 5.52 9.81 -3.88
N ASP A 76 6.48 10.57 -4.40
CA ASP A 76 7.89 10.14 -4.48
C ASP A 76 8.49 9.92 -3.09
N GLU A 77 8.15 10.75 -2.10
CA GLU A 77 8.53 10.57 -0.70
C GLU A 77 7.94 9.26 -0.13
N GLN A 78 6.65 9.00 -0.36
CA GLN A 78 6.01 7.77 0.11
C GLN A 78 6.53 6.52 -0.60
N LEU A 79 6.98 6.61 -1.85
CA LEU A 79 7.60 5.51 -2.58
C LEU A 79 8.91 5.07 -1.94
N ILE A 80 9.73 5.99 -1.41
CA ILE A 80 10.95 5.67 -0.70
C ILE A 80 10.61 4.85 0.55
N ALA A 81 9.70 5.34 1.39
CA ALA A 81 9.30 4.66 2.62
C ALA A 81 8.62 3.30 2.36
N PHE A 82 7.87 3.18 1.25
CA PHE A 82 7.28 1.91 0.82
C PHE A 82 8.35 0.89 0.42
N ARG A 83 9.37 1.29 -0.35
CA ARG A 83 10.48 0.41 -0.75
C ARG A 83 11.29 -0.08 0.45
N GLU A 84 11.55 0.78 1.43
CA GLU A 84 12.20 0.37 2.69
C GLU A 84 11.38 -0.69 3.45
N ALA A 85 10.05 -0.52 3.50
CA ALA A 85 9.17 -1.52 4.13
C ALA A 85 9.11 -2.85 3.35
N LEU A 86 9.24 -2.83 2.01
CA LEU A 86 9.35 -4.04 1.20
C LEU A 86 10.62 -4.83 1.52
N GLU A 87 11.77 -4.17 1.65
CA GLU A 87 13.02 -4.84 2.02
C GLU A 87 12.92 -5.51 3.40
N ALA A 88 12.22 -4.89 4.35
CA ALA A 88 12.04 -5.46 5.68
C ALA A 88 11.24 -6.78 5.69
N VAL A 89 10.32 -6.99 4.75
CA VAL A 89 9.51 -8.23 4.66
C VAL A 89 10.06 -9.26 3.67
N ARG A 90 11.11 -8.94 2.93
CA ARG A 90 11.61 -9.72 1.80
C ARG A 90 11.90 -11.19 2.13
N GLU A 91 12.55 -11.45 3.27
CA GLU A 91 12.95 -12.79 3.66
C GLU A 91 11.80 -13.65 4.22
N CYS A 92 10.74 -13.01 4.72
CA CYS A 92 9.59 -13.70 5.28
C CYS A 92 8.37 -13.74 4.35
N ALA A 93 8.47 -13.14 3.15
CA ALA A 93 7.37 -13.06 2.21
C ALA A 93 7.03 -14.43 1.60
N SER A 94 5.73 -14.78 1.62
CA SER A 94 5.23 -15.96 0.90
C SER A 94 5.33 -15.76 -0.62
N GLY A 95 5.32 -16.86 -1.39
CA GLY A 95 5.30 -16.77 -2.85
C GLY A 95 4.11 -15.95 -3.39
N ALA A 96 2.94 -16.08 -2.77
CA ALA A 96 1.75 -15.30 -3.13
C ALA A 96 1.96 -13.80 -2.88
N LEU A 97 2.55 -13.44 -1.73
CA LEU A 97 2.90 -12.06 -1.41
C LEU A 97 3.93 -11.49 -2.41
N CYS A 98 4.99 -12.26 -2.74
CA CYS A 98 5.99 -11.86 -3.74
C CYS A 98 5.36 -11.55 -5.10
N TRP A 99 4.42 -12.36 -5.59
CA TRP A 99 3.70 -12.12 -6.84
C TRP A 99 2.88 -10.82 -6.79
N ARG A 100 2.21 -10.52 -5.69
CA ARG A 100 1.45 -9.27 -5.52
C ARG A 100 2.35 -8.06 -5.49
N ILE A 101 3.48 -8.15 -4.78
CA ILE A 101 4.50 -7.08 -4.74
C ILE A 101 5.08 -6.85 -6.14
N ALA A 102 5.50 -7.90 -6.85
CA ALA A 102 6.04 -7.78 -8.19
C ALA A 102 5.03 -7.10 -9.15
N SER A 103 3.76 -7.51 -9.09
CA SER A 103 2.71 -6.89 -9.89
C SER A 103 2.53 -5.40 -9.56
N ALA A 104 2.52 -5.03 -8.29
CA ALA A 104 2.39 -3.63 -7.88
C ALA A 104 3.59 -2.78 -8.33
N LEU A 105 4.81 -3.30 -8.20
CA LEU A 105 6.03 -2.62 -8.65
C LEU A 105 6.03 -2.39 -10.16
N TRP A 106 5.61 -3.38 -10.95
CA TRP A 106 5.50 -3.27 -12.40
C TRP A 106 4.53 -2.16 -12.84
N TYR A 107 3.39 -2.00 -12.12
CA TYR A 107 2.47 -0.90 -12.38
C TYR A 107 3.01 0.45 -11.90
N LEU A 108 3.76 0.49 -10.79
CA LEU A 108 4.41 1.70 -10.31
C LEU A 108 5.49 2.22 -11.26
N GLU A 109 6.17 1.36 -12.01
CA GLU A 109 7.14 1.76 -13.03
C GLU A 109 6.51 2.61 -14.14
N GLN A 110 5.21 2.44 -14.39
CA GLN A 110 4.47 3.21 -15.40
C GLN A 110 4.12 4.64 -14.93
N LEU A 111 4.30 4.94 -13.64
CA LEU A 111 3.90 6.22 -13.06
C LEU A 111 4.62 7.42 -13.69
N LEU A 112 5.90 7.29 -14.02
CA LEU A 112 6.66 8.36 -14.65
C LEU A 112 6.11 8.69 -16.05
N THR A 113 5.87 7.68 -16.86
CA THR A 113 5.28 7.86 -18.20
C THR A 113 3.87 8.47 -18.12
N LEU A 114 3.07 8.06 -17.15
CA LEU A 114 1.74 8.62 -16.88
C LEU A 114 1.84 10.12 -16.53
N ARG A 115 2.76 10.48 -15.64
CA ARG A 115 2.99 11.87 -15.23
C ARG A 115 3.45 12.75 -16.41
N ASP A 116 4.30 12.23 -17.29
CA ASP A 116 4.73 12.95 -18.49
C ASP A 116 3.57 13.18 -19.45
N ALA A 117 2.72 12.17 -19.65
CA ALA A 117 1.52 12.29 -20.47
C ALA A 117 0.52 13.31 -19.89
N VAL A 118 0.34 13.33 -18.56
CA VAL A 118 -0.51 14.32 -17.87
C VAL A 118 0.07 15.74 -18.04
N ARG A 119 1.35 15.93 -17.76
CA ARG A 119 2.02 17.24 -17.90
C ARG A 119 1.96 17.79 -19.33
N GLY A 120 2.22 16.92 -20.31
CA GLY A 120 2.13 17.25 -21.73
C GLY A 120 0.71 17.33 -22.26
N ARG A 121 -0.31 17.00 -21.47
CA ARG A 121 -1.72 16.88 -21.88
C ARG A 121 -1.89 15.95 -23.09
N ALA A 122 -1.06 14.91 -23.14
CA ALA A 122 -1.08 13.88 -24.17
C ALA A 122 -2.05 12.73 -23.86
N ILE A 123 -2.80 12.85 -22.77
CA ILE A 123 -3.77 11.87 -22.30
C ILE A 123 -5.05 12.59 -21.85
N ILE A 124 -6.21 11.96 -22.01
CA ILE A 124 -7.48 12.52 -21.52
C ILE A 124 -7.65 12.21 -20.02
N ALA A 125 -8.42 13.06 -19.33
CA ALA A 125 -8.61 12.97 -17.87
C ALA A 125 -9.15 11.61 -17.41
N GLU A 126 -10.07 11.01 -18.16
CA GLU A 126 -10.64 9.70 -17.88
C GLU A 126 -9.58 8.59 -17.94
N GLU A 127 -8.78 8.56 -18.99
CA GLU A 127 -7.71 7.54 -19.15
C GLU A 127 -6.62 7.72 -18.08
N ALA A 128 -6.21 8.95 -17.77
CA ALA A 128 -5.26 9.22 -16.69
C ALA A 128 -5.81 8.71 -15.35
N THR A 129 -7.09 8.99 -15.04
CA THR A 129 -7.77 8.50 -13.84
C THR A 129 -7.77 6.97 -13.78
N ASN A 130 -8.04 6.29 -14.91
CA ASN A 130 -8.05 4.85 -15.00
C ASN A 130 -6.65 4.25 -14.76
N GLN A 131 -5.59 4.87 -15.29
CA GLN A 131 -4.22 4.41 -15.08
C GLN A 131 -3.78 4.57 -13.62
N PHE A 132 -4.04 5.71 -12.97
CA PHE A 132 -3.81 5.87 -11.52
C PHE A 132 -4.59 4.83 -10.71
N SER A 133 -5.86 4.62 -11.01
CA SER A 133 -6.72 3.65 -10.30
C SER A 133 -6.21 2.21 -10.46
N ARG A 134 -5.60 1.89 -11.59
CA ARG A 134 -4.97 0.58 -11.83
C ARG A 134 -3.75 0.39 -10.92
N ILE A 135 -2.88 1.40 -10.82
CA ILE A 135 -1.72 1.39 -9.90
C ILE A 135 -2.19 1.18 -8.46
N ILE A 136 -3.16 1.99 -8.01
CA ILE A 136 -3.74 1.93 -6.67
C ILE A 136 -4.30 0.53 -6.37
N ARG A 137 -5.04 -0.06 -7.29
CA ARG A 137 -5.62 -1.41 -7.15
C ARG A 137 -4.55 -2.47 -6.90
N HIS A 138 -3.44 -2.43 -7.65
CA HIS A 138 -2.35 -3.40 -7.49
C HIS A 138 -1.63 -3.23 -6.14
N LEU A 139 -1.48 -2.01 -5.63
CA LEU A 139 -0.99 -1.77 -4.27
C LEU A 139 -1.93 -2.32 -3.20
N LEU A 140 -3.23 -2.07 -3.33
CA LEU A 140 -4.26 -2.56 -2.41
C LEU A 140 -4.30 -4.10 -2.37
N ASN A 141 -4.05 -4.78 -3.48
CA ASN A 141 -4.03 -6.23 -3.57
C ASN A 141 -2.87 -6.91 -2.80
N ILE A 142 -1.89 -6.15 -2.31
CA ILE A 142 -0.85 -6.66 -1.41
C ILE A 142 -1.43 -6.94 -0.02
N VAL A 143 -2.32 -6.08 0.48
CA VAL A 143 -2.78 -6.09 1.88
C VAL A 143 -3.45 -7.40 2.31
N PRO A 144 -4.35 -8.03 1.52
CA PRO A 144 -4.91 -9.34 1.89
C PRO A 144 -3.86 -10.43 2.09
N GLN A 145 -2.78 -10.42 1.29
CA GLN A 145 -1.72 -11.44 1.38
C GLN A 145 -0.85 -11.29 2.63
N LEU A 146 -0.82 -10.11 3.24
CA LEU A 146 -0.17 -9.92 4.55
C LEU A 146 -0.96 -10.61 5.67
N ASN A 147 -2.27 -10.77 5.50
CA ASN A 147 -3.15 -11.39 6.49
C ASN A 147 -3.01 -12.92 6.56
N ASP A 148 -2.61 -13.56 5.47
CA ASP A 148 -2.53 -15.04 5.37
C ASP A 148 -1.51 -15.66 6.34
N SER A 149 -0.60 -14.88 6.88
CA SER A 149 0.43 -15.32 7.85
C SER A 149 0.16 -14.88 9.29
N ILE A 150 -1.02 -14.31 9.57
CA ILE A 150 -1.39 -13.81 10.90
C ILE A 150 -2.24 -14.85 11.63
N ASP A 151 -1.65 -15.51 12.65
CA ASP A 151 -2.33 -16.51 13.47
C ASP A 151 -3.31 -15.91 14.48
N ASP A 152 -3.16 -14.62 14.85
CA ASP A 152 -4.02 -13.93 15.82
C ASP A 152 -5.29 -13.42 15.14
N PRO A 153 -6.49 -13.95 15.51
CA PRO A 153 -7.76 -13.57 14.89
C PRO A 153 -8.13 -12.09 15.09
N GLN A 154 -7.70 -11.46 16.19
CA GLN A 154 -7.99 -10.04 16.44
C GLN A 154 -7.17 -9.15 15.53
N ILE A 155 -5.90 -9.48 15.31
CA ILE A 155 -5.03 -8.74 14.39
C ILE A 155 -5.48 -8.97 12.95
N ALA A 156 -5.77 -10.21 12.58
CA ALA A 156 -6.33 -10.55 11.27
C ALA A 156 -7.61 -9.76 10.98
N GLY A 157 -8.53 -9.67 11.93
CA GLY A 157 -9.77 -8.89 11.82
C GLY A 157 -9.51 -7.38 11.59
N ARG A 158 -8.51 -6.81 12.27
CA ARG A 158 -8.11 -5.39 12.07
C ARG A 158 -7.52 -5.15 10.69
N MET A 159 -6.74 -6.09 10.16
CA MET A 159 -6.18 -5.99 8.81
C MET A 159 -7.28 -6.06 7.74
N VAL A 160 -8.26 -6.95 7.91
CA VAL A 160 -9.45 -7.02 7.03
C VAL A 160 -10.23 -5.71 7.08
N ALA A 161 -10.47 -5.14 8.26
CA ALA A 161 -11.14 -3.86 8.42
C ALA A 161 -10.38 -2.71 7.73
N LEU A 162 -9.05 -2.65 7.89
CA LEU A 162 -8.20 -1.68 7.20
C LEU A 162 -8.31 -1.82 5.68
N TYR A 163 -8.20 -3.04 5.16
CA TYR A 163 -8.35 -3.30 3.72
C TYR A 163 -9.71 -2.86 3.19
N SER A 164 -10.79 -3.22 3.88
CA SER A 164 -12.16 -2.83 3.50
C SER A 164 -12.34 -1.32 3.51
N PHE A 165 -11.79 -0.62 4.50
CA PHE A 165 -11.79 0.84 4.55
C PHE A 165 -11.03 1.47 3.37
N MET A 166 -9.84 0.95 3.05
CA MET A 166 -9.03 1.44 1.93
C MET A 166 -9.75 1.23 0.58
N GLN A 167 -10.40 0.09 0.39
CA GLN A 167 -11.20 -0.22 -0.80
C GLN A 167 -12.43 0.71 -0.91
N GLY A 168 -13.15 0.92 0.17
CA GLY A 168 -14.29 1.85 0.21
C GLY A 168 -13.87 3.27 -0.15
N LYS A 169 -12.75 3.74 0.39
CA LYS A 169 -12.18 5.05 0.07
C LYS A 169 -11.79 5.16 -1.41
N GLU A 170 -11.26 4.09 -2.01
CA GLU A 170 -10.90 4.07 -3.43
C GLU A 170 -12.15 4.17 -4.32
N LEU A 171 -13.23 3.45 -4.01
CA LEU A 171 -14.49 3.51 -4.76
C LEU A 171 -15.07 4.93 -4.75
N VAL A 172 -15.17 5.56 -3.58
CA VAL A 172 -15.62 6.96 -3.44
C VAL A 172 -14.70 7.92 -4.21
N GLY A 173 -13.38 7.69 -4.20
CA GLY A 173 -12.41 8.49 -4.94
C GLY A 173 -12.59 8.39 -6.46
N GLN A 174 -12.94 7.22 -6.97
CA GLN A 174 -13.25 7.01 -8.40
C GLN A 174 -14.56 7.72 -8.80
N GLU A 175 -15.62 7.60 -8.00
CA GLU A 175 -16.89 8.30 -8.23
C GLU A 175 -16.71 9.83 -8.27
N ARG A 176 -15.92 10.38 -7.34
CA ARG A 176 -15.61 11.81 -7.32
C ARG A 176 -14.84 12.26 -8.56
N ALA A 177 -13.90 11.47 -9.06
CA ALA A 177 -13.13 11.79 -10.26
C ALA A 177 -14.03 11.79 -11.50
N LEU A 178 -14.97 10.85 -11.61
CA LEU A 178 -15.95 10.79 -12.68
C LEU A 178 -16.93 11.98 -12.62
N GLY A 179 -17.43 12.32 -11.41
CA GLY A 179 -18.31 13.48 -11.21
C GLY A 179 -17.64 14.80 -11.59
N ALA A 180 -16.38 15.01 -11.19
CA ALA A 180 -15.64 16.22 -11.53
C ALA A 180 -15.43 16.39 -13.06
N SER A 181 -15.19 15.28 -13.79
CA SER A 181 -15.07 15.33 -15.24
C SER A 181 -16.42 15.60 -15.94
N GLY A 182 -17.53 15.18 -15.36
CA GLY A 182 -18.89 15.50 -15.84
C GLY A 182 -19.22 17.01 -15.74
N PHE A 183 -18.92 17.60 -14.59
CA PHE A 183 -19.14 19.05 -14.37
C PHE A 183 -18.22 19.96 -15.19
N ALA A 184 -17.02 19.50 -15.52
CA ALA A 184 -16.07 20.29 -16.31
C ALA A 184 -16.38 20.29 -17.81
N ARG A 185 -17.24 19.40 -18.29
CA ARG A 185 -17.68 19.29 -19.70
C ARG A 185 -19.04 19.94 -19.98
N GLY A 186 -19.80 20.28 -18.94
CA GLY A 186 -21.10 20.97 -19.04
C GLY A 186 -20.98 22.45 -18.94
#